data_b3261e5235532d95194a30bc3d70efd1
#
_entry.id   b3261e5235532d95194a30bc3d70efd1
#
_cell.length_a   1.000
_cell.length_b   1.000
_cell.length_c   1.000
_cell.angle_alpha   90.00
_cell.angle_beta   90.00
_cell.angle_gamma   90.00
#
_symmetry.space_group_name_H-M   'P 1'
#
loop_
_entity.id
_entity.type
_entity.pdbx_description
1 polymer ?
#
loop_
_entity_poly.entity_id
_entity_poly.type
_entity_poly.pdbx_seq_one_letter_code
_entity_poly.pdbx_strand_id
1 'polypeptide(L)'
;MAAIFIRTFACVGLLSMPLVLSAADNVTLSDGPRFVQKDGESLYRAACQGCHMAEGQGATGAGAFPALAANPRLASATYPVYNVLHGRKGMPPFKDMLSDAQVAEVVNYVRTHMGNQYPDAVTAAEVKKLRRKESGS
;
A
#
# COMPACT_ATOMS: atom_id res chain seq x y z
N MET A 1 -13.42 -73.74 -48.83
CA MET A 1 -12.93 -73.41 -47.48
C MET A 1 -12.73 -71.89 -47.43
N ALA A 2 -13.70 -71.19 -46.88
CA ALA A 2 -13.70 -69.70 -46.84
C ALA A 2 -13.42 -69.24 -45.45
N ALA A 3 -12.31 -68.49 -45.23
CA ALA A 3 -11.93 -67.91 -43.99
C ALA A 3 -12.55 -66.48 -43.83
N ILE A 4 -13.41 -66.33 -42.85
CA ILE A 4 -14.08 -65.08 -42.48
C ILE A 4 -13.15 -64.28 -41.59
N PHE A 5 -12.68 -63.09 -42.04
CA PHE A 5 -11.94 -62.13 -41.24
C PHE A 5 -12.93 -61.16 -40.57
N ILE A 6 -13.02 -61.28 -39.28
CA ILE A 6 -13.78 -60.35 -38.43
C ILE A 6 -12.89 -59.16 -38.14
N ARG A 7 -13.22 -57.96 -38.69
CA ARG A 7 -12.59 -56.69 -38.36
C ARG A 7 -13.24 -56.09 -37.13
N THR A 8 -12.51 -56.07 -36.03
CA THR A 8 -12.90 -55.38 -34.82
C THR A 8 -12.71 -53.88 -34.97
N PHE A 9 -13.79 -53.10 -34.97
CA PHE A 9 -13.75 -51.63 -34.91
C PHE A 9 -13.48 -51.21 -33.44
N ALA A 10 -12.30 -50.61 -33.20
CA ALA A 10 -11.99 -49.98 -31.92
C ALA A 10 -12.63 -48.59 -31.91
N CYS A 11 -13.65 -48.37 -31.05
CA CYS A 11 -14.20 -47.08 -30.75
C CYS A 11 -13.18 -46.28 -29.92
N VAL A 12 -12.57 -45.25 -30.55
CA VAL A 12 -11.78 -44.24 -29.86
C VAL A 12 -12.73 -43.25 -29.20
N GLY A 13 -12.91 -43.38 -27.89
CA GLY A 13 -13.68 -42.42 -27.10
C GLY A 13 -12.90 -41.10 -26.97
N LEU A 14 -13.40 -40.03 -27.58
CA LEU A 14 -12.93 -38.67 -27.31
C LEU A 14 -13.34 -38.29 -25.88
N LEU A 15 -12.39 -38.24 -24.96
CA LEU A 15 -12.57 -37.56 -23.67
C LEU A 15 -12.63 -36.05 -23.93
N SER A 16 -13.83 -35.50 -23.90
CA SER A 16 -14.04 -34.05 -23.85
C SER A 16 -13.72 -33.56 -22.44
N MET A 17 -12.53 -32.99 -22.29
CA MET A 17 -12.08 -32.34 -21.06
C MET A 17 -12.79 -30.97 -20.95
N PRO A 18 -13.56 -30.68 -19.90
CA PRO A 18 -14.16 -29.35 -19.73
C PRO A 18 -13.04 -28.34 -19.52
N LEU A 19 -12.97 -27.34 -20.40
CA LEU A 19 -12.14 -26.17 -20.24
C LEU A 19 -12.70 -25.33 -19.09
N VAL A 20 -12.10 -25.46 -17.90
CA VAL A 20 -12.44 -24.58 -16.76
C VAL A 20 -11.92 -23.18 -17.10
N LEU A 21 -12.83 -22.34 -17.57
CA LEU A 21 -12.54 -20.92 -17.78
C LEU A 21 -12.42 -20.29 -16.37
N SER A 22 -11.19 -20.12 -15.88
CA SER A 22 -10.94 -19.33 -14.69
C SER A 22 -11.47 -17.93 -14.95
N ALA A 23 -12.45 -17.51 -14.17
CA ALA A 23 -12.90 -16.11 -14.14
C ALA A 23 -11.67 -15.25 -13.82
N ALA A 24 -11.30 -14.39 -14.74
CA ALA A 24 -10.31 -13.36 -14.48
C ALA A 24 -10.88 -12.49 -13.36
N ASP A 25 -10.17 -12.44 -12.23
CA ASP A 25 -10.44 -11.48 -11.19
C ASP A 25 -10.52 -10.11 -11.84
N ASN A 26 -11.64 -9.44 -11.68
CA ASN A 26 -11.82 -8.08 -12.15
C ASN A 26 -10.75 -7.21 -11.46
N VAL A 27 -9.66 -6.95 -12.15
CA VAL A 27 -8.71 -5.91 -11.77
C VAL A 27 -9.48 -4.60 -11.93
N THR A 28 -10.07 -4.14 -10.84
CA THR A 28 -10.64 -2.81 -10.78
C THR A 28 -9.47 -1.85 -10.94
N LEU A 29 -9.33 -1.26 -12.11
CA LEU A 29 -8.41 -0.14 -12.34
C LEU A 29 -8.90 0.97 -11.40
N SER A 30 -8.19 1.17 -10.30
CA SER A 30 -8.51 2.19 -9.31
C SER A 30 -8.44 3.56 -9.97
N ASP A 31 -9.38 4.43 -9.66
CA ASP A 31 -9.42 5.83 -10.10
C ASP A 31 -8.22 6.62 -9.52
N GLY A 32 -7.04 6.39 -10.06
CA GLY A 32 -5.79 7.03 -9.65
C GLY A 32 -4.94 6.20 -8.66
N PRO A 33 -3.75 6.66 -8.32
CA PRO A 33 -2.78 5.94 -7.49
C PRO A 33 -3.24 5.94 -6.02
N ARG A 34 -4.03 4.95 -5.63
CA ARG A 34 -4.47 4.73 -4.24
C ARG A 34 -3.76 3.52 -3.67
N PHE A 35 -3.30 3.65 -2.44
CA PHE A 35 -2.70 2.55 -1.71
C PHE A 35 -3.80 1.63 -1.16
N VAL A 36 -3.61 0.31 -1.33
CA VAL A 36 -4.57 -0.71 -0.86
C VAL A 36 -4.23 -1.25 0.53
N GLN A 37 -3.02 -1.00 1.01
CA GLN A 37 -2.54 -1.40 2.33
C GLN A 37 -3.37 -0.72 3.42
N LYS A 38 -3.61 -1.43 4.53
CA LYS A 38 -4.44 -0.92 5.63
C LYS A 38 -3.67 -0.71 6.93
N ASP A 39 -2.58 -1.43 7.14
CA ASP A 39 -1.74 -1.33 8.33
C ASP A 39 -0.55 -0.40 8.10
N GLY A 40 -0.03 0.17 9.19
CA GLY A 40 1.00 1.19 9.15
C GLY A 40 2.34 0.71 8.57
N GLU A 41 2.74 -0.54 8.83
CA GLU A 41 3.99 -1.10 8.31
C GLU A 41 3.93 -1.29 6.79
N SER A 42 2.88 -1.93 6.29
CA SER A 42 2.68 -2.13 4.85
C SER A 42 2.54 -0.81 4.10
N LEU A 43 1.89 0.20 4.69
CA LEU A 43 1.81 1.55 4.14
C LEU A 43 3.18 2.22 4.10
N TYR A 44 3.97 2.10 5.17
CA TYR A 44 5.32 2.63 5.22
C TYR A 44 6.19 2.04 4.10
N ARG A 45 6.17 0.73 3.95
CA ARG A 45 6.92 0.02 2.89
C ARG A 45 6.49 0.45 1.49
N ALA A 46 5.21 0.64 1.27
CA ALA A 46 4.67 0.98 -0.05
C ALA A 46 4.88 2.45 -0.43
N ALA A 47 4.76 3.38 0.53
CA ALA A 47 4.68 4.82 0.24
C ALA A 47 5.91 5.62 0.73
N CYS A 48 6.59 5.19 1.79
CA CYS A 48 7.57 6.01 2.49
C CYS A 48 9.00 5.48 2.39
N GLN A 49 9.17 4.16 2.43
CA GLN A 49 10.47 3.49 2.47
C GLN A 49 11.38 3.86 1.30
N GLY A 50 10.83 4.11 0.12
CA GLY A 50 11.61 4.47 -1.07
C GLY A 50 12.50 5.72 -0.88
N CYS A 51 12.05 6.65 -0.01
CA CYS A 51 12.79 7.86 0.33
C CYS A 51 13.39 7.82 1.73
N HIS A 52 12.65 7.30 2.71
CA HIS A 52 13.06 7.29 4.12
C HIS A 52 13.85 6.06 4.53
N MET A 53 14.06 5.08 3.62
CA MET A 53 14.76 3.81 3.81
C MET A 53 14.01 2.85 4.76
N ALA A 54 14.41 1.57 4.77
CA ALA A 54 13.68 0.52 5.48
C ALA A 54 13.56 0.77 7.00
N GLU A 55 14.66 1.25 7.61
CA GLU A 55 14.75 1.54 9.04
C GLU A 55 14.50 3.01 9.38
N GLY A 56 13.97 3.78 8.44
CA GLY A 56 13.69 5.20 8.64
C GLY A 56 14.93 6.09 8.82
N GLN A 57 16.12 5.60 8.48
CA GLN A 57 17.38 6.32 8.68
C GLN A 57 17.56 7.51 7.75
N GLY A 58 16.71 7.64 6.72
CA GLY A 58 16.85 8.67 5.71
C GLY A 58 18.06 8.45 4.81
N ALA A 59 18.32 9.39 3.92
CA ALA A 59 19.47 9.36 3.02
C ALA A 59 19.96 10.77 2.68
N THR A 60 21.27 10.87 2.36
CA THR A 60 21.91 12.06 1.81
C THR A 60 22.66 11.68 0.54
N GLY A 61 22.65 12.55 -0.47
CA GLY A 61 23.27 12.29 -1.77
C GLY A 61 22.77 13.29 -2.80
N ALA A 62 22.28 12.81 -3.93
CA ALA A 62 21.62 13.66 -4.94
C ALA A 62 20.35 14.36 -4.42
N GLY A 63 19.80 13.88 -3.29
CA GLY A 63 18.72 14.47 -2.50
C GLY A 63 18.99 14.30 -1.01
N ALA A 64 18.24 15.02 -0.18
CA ALA A 64 18.26 14.88 1.28
C ALA A 64 16.90 14.41 1.78
N PHE A 65 16.85 13.19 2.25
CA PHE A 65 15.66 12.57 2.83
C PHE A 65 15.85 12.47 4.36
N PRO A 66 15.05 13.19 5.16
CA PRO A 66 15.26 13.25 6.60
C PRO A 66 15.03 11.88 7.26
N ALA A 67 15.81 11.61 8.30
CA ALA A 67 15.58 10.45 9.14
C ALA A 67 14.25 10.58 9.87
N LEU A 68 13.50 9.47 9.89
CA LEU A 68 12.31 9.28 10.72
C LEU A 68 12.69 8.51 12.00
N ALA A 69 13.77 7.73 11.94
CA ALA A 69 14.29 7.00 13.09
C ALA A 69 14.76 7.96 14.19
N ALA A 70 14.37 7.67 15.45
CA ALA A 70 14.69 8.45 16.64
C ALA A 70 14.51 9.97 16.46
N ASN A 71 13.45 10.38 15.77
CA ASN A 71 13.25 11.77 15.38
C ASN A 71 12.36 12.53 16.40
N PRO A 72 12.92 13.49 17.16
CA PRO A 72 12.17 14.21 18.19
C PRO A 72 11.01 15.07 17.65
N ARG A 73 11.00 15.41 16.37
CA ARG A 73 9.90 16.15 15.75
C ARG A 73 8.61 15.33 15.66
N LEU A 74 8.72 14.01 15.73
CA LEU A 74 7.57 13.11 15.72
C LEU A 74 6.84 13.08 17.08
N ALA A 75 7.37 13.72 18.13
CA ALA A 75 6.67 13.91 19.39
C ALA A 75 5.33 14.65 19.20
N SER A 76 5.31 15.64 18.31
CA SER A 76 4.04 16.28 17.90
C SER A 76 3.35 15.47 16.81
N ALA A 77 2.21 14.85 17.12
CA ALA A 77 1.44 14.06 16.17
C ALA A 77 0.98 14.88 14.94
N THR A 78 0.68 16.16 15.12
CA THR A 78 0.26 17.06 14.04
C THR A 78 1.34 17.23 12.97
N TYR A 79 2.62 17.23 13.38
CA TYR A 79 3.72 17.46 12.45
C TYR A 79 3.82 16.40 11.34
N PRO A 80 3.90 15.10 11.61
CA PRO A 80 3.93 14.08 10.57
C PRO A 80 2.61 14.01 9.79
N VAL A 81 1.45 14.16 10.42
CA VAL A 81 0.17 14.17 9.72
C VAL A 81 0.14 15.28 8.67
N TYR A 82 0.53 16.50 9.05
CA TYR A 82 0.57 17.63 8.13
C TYR A 82 1.50 17.38 6.95
N ASN A 83 2.72 16.89 7.20
CA ASN A 83 3.68 16.62 6.13
C ASN A 83 3.21 15.49 5.19
N VAL A 84 2.55 14.46 5.69
CA VAL A 84 1.98 13.39 4.85
C VAL A 84 0.85 13.93 3.98
N LEU A 85 -0.03 14.75 4.55
CA LEU A 85 -1.16 15.31 3.80
C LEU A 85 -0.70 16.27 2.71
N HIS A 86 0.18 17.21 3.05
CA HIS A 86 0.47 18.37 2.20
C HIS A 86 1.82 18.31 1.49
N GLY A 87 2.66 17.33 1.85
CA GLY A 87 4.02 17.26 1.36
C GLY A 87 4.93 18.32 2.00
N ARG A 88 6.22 18.24 1.74
CA ARG A 88 7.19 19.24 2.18
C ARG A 88 8.45 19.18 1.35
N LYS A 89 8.84 20.26 0.69
CA LYS A 89 10.01 20.30 -0.21
C LYS A 89 9.91 19.20 -1.27
N GLY A 90 10.83 18.22 -1.27
CA GLY A 90 10.81 17.07 -2.18
C GLY A 90 9.85 15.94 -1.80
N MET A 91 9.20 15.99 -0.63
CA MET A 91 8.19 15.02 -0.23
C MET A 91 6.84 15.35 -0.89
N PRO A 92 6.25 14.45 -1.69
CA PRO A 92 4.96 14.72 -2.33
C PRO A 92 3.80 14.73 -1.32
N PRO A 93 2.68 15.40 -1.63
CA PRO A 93 1.46 15.31 -0.84
C PRO A 93 0.74 13.99 -1.09
N PHE A 94 0.28 13.34 -0.03
CA PHE A 94 -0.47 12.08 -0.10
C PHE A 94 -1.97 12.25 0.17
N LYS A 95 -2.46 13.46 0.32
CA LYS A 95 -3.86 13.74 0.67
C LYS A 95 -4.89 13.09 -0.26
N ASP A 96 -4.57 12.94 -1.54
CA ASP A 96 -5.47 12.36 -2.55
C ASP A 96 -5.20 10.85 -2.76
N MET A 97 -4.09 10.32 -2.21
CA MET A 97 -3.66 8.93 -2.34
C MET A 97 -3.93 8.08 -1.11
N LEU A 98 -3.98 8.68 0.08
CA LEU A 98 -4.22 8.01 1.37
C LEU A 98 -5.51 8.50 2.01
N SER A 99 -6.34 7.58 2.49
CA SER A 99 -7.49 7.89 3.36
C SER A 99 -7.04 8.41 4.73
N ASP A 100 -7.96 9.03 5.47
CA ASP A 100 -7.68 9.51 6.83
C ASP A 100 -7.22 8.37 7.75
N ALA A 101 -7.82 7.17 7.62
CA ALA A 101 -7.41 6.00 8.38
C ALA A 101 -5.98 5.56 8.02
N GLN A 102 -5.64 5.52 6.73
CA GLN A 102 -4.29 5.14 6.28
C GLN A 102 -3.22 6.14 6.74
N VAL A 103 -3.53 7.43 6.71
CA VAL A 103 -2.62 8.46 7.26
C VAL A 103 -2.42 8.25 8.76
N ALA A 104 -3.47 7.98 9.53
CA ALA A 104 -3.37 7.69 10.95
C ALA A 104 -2.49 6.45 11.20
N GLU A 105 -2.72 5.36 10.48
CA GLU A 105 -1.96 4.11 10.61
C GLU A 105 -0.47 4.29 10.33
N VAL A 106 -0.10 4.89 9.21
CA VAL A 106 1.33 5.07 8.87
C VAL A 106 2.03 6.05 9.80
N VAL A 107 1.33 7.09 10.27
CA VAL A 107 1.90 8.05 11.23
C VAL A 107 2.10 7.38 12.59
N ASN A 108 1.13 6.60 13.07
CA ASN A 108 1.27 5.85 14.32
C ASN A 108 2.42 4.84 14.23
N TYR A 109 2.54 4.12 13.12
CA TYR A 109 3.65 3.20 12.90
C TYR A 109 5.00 3.90 13.04
N VAL A 110 5.20 5.00 12.33
CA VAL A 110 6.48 5.74 12.38
C VAL A 110 6.73 6.33 13.77
N ARG A 111 5.70 6.77 14.48
CA ARG A 111 5.82 7.33 15.84
C ARG A 111 6.11 6.32 16.94
N THR A 112 5.85 5.05 16.69
CA THR A 112 6.07 3.97 17.69
C THR A 112 7.17 2.99 17.33
N HIS A 113 7.75 3.10 16.13
CA HIS A 113 8.80 2.21 15.61
C HIS A 113 10.09 3.00 15.29
N MET A 114 11.10 2.31 14.81
CA MET A 114 12.36 2.90 14.38
C MET A 114 13.04 3.74 15.49
N GLY A 115 12.98 3.27 16.74
CA GLY A 115 13.54 3.99 17.89
C GLY A 115 12.70 5.16 18.40
N ASN A 116 11.51 5.39 17.85
CA ASN A 116 10.54 6.34 18.37
C ASN A 116 9.61 5.67 19.38
N GLN A 117 9.19 6.41 20.43
CA GLN A 117 8.35 5.91 21.52
C GLN A 117 7.28 6.96 21.89
N TYR A 118 6.46 7.36 20.93
CA TYR A 118 5.38 8.33 21.13
C TYR A 118 4.02 7.62 21.10
N PRO A 119 3.49 7.19 22.26
CA PRO A 119 2.34 6.27 22.35
C PRO A 119 0.98 6.91 22.11
N ASP A 120 0.89 8.23 22.12
CA ASP A 120 -0.35 8.97 21.87
C ASP A 120 -0.78 8.78 20.40
N ALA A 121 -1.76 7.89 20.20
CA ALA A 121 -2.21 7.50 18.87
C ALA A 121 -3.00 8.61 18.17
N VAL A 122 -2.67 8.82 16.91
CA VAL A 122 -3.47 9.65 15.98
C VAL A 122 -4.69 8.87 15.53
N THR A 123 -5.84 9.51 15.50
CA THR A 123 -7.09 8.96 14.97
C THR A 123 -7.42 9.48 13.57
N ALA A 124 -8.19 8.71 12.80
CA ALA A 124 -8.70 9.15 11.50
C ALA A 124 -9.52 10.46 11.61
N ALA A 125 -10.21 10.68 12.72
CA ALA A 125 -10.99 11.90 12.95
C ALA A 125 -10.10 13.15 13.10
N GLU A 126 -8.94 13.01 13.73
CA GLU A 126 -7.94 14.09 13.84
C GLU A 126 -7.30 14.39 12.48
N VAL A 127 -6.93 13.36 11.72
CA VAL A 127 -6.44 13.53 10.35
C VAL A 127 -7.46 14.28 9.50
N LYS A 128 -8.74 13.90 9.55
CA LYS A 128 -9.83 14.56 8.84
C LYS A 128 -9.97 16.04 9.19
N LYS A 129 -9.76 16.42 10.45
CA LYS A 129 -9.77 17.83 10.86
C LYS A 129 -8.63 18.61 10.22
N LEU A 130 -7.41 18.03 10.17
CA LEU A 130 -6.25 18.67 9.56
C LEU A 130 -6.38 18.78 8.04
N ARG A 131 -6.92 17.74 7.38
CA ARG A 131 -7.20 17.79 5.93
C ARG A 131 -8.16 18.90 5.53
N ARG A 132 -9.20 19.17 6.35
CA ARG A 132 -10.22 20.19 6.06
C ARG A 132 -9.79 21.63 6.38
N LYS A 133 -8.84 21.83 7.29
CA LYS A 133 -8.45 23.17 7.76
C LYS A 133 -7.91 24.05 6.65
N GLU A 134 -7.43 23.49 5.55
CA GLU A 134 -6.88 24.24 4.41
C GLU A 134 -7.86 24.42 3.23
N SER A 135 -8.95 23.64 3.17
CA SER A 135 -9.97 23.82 2.15
C SER A 135 -10.92 25.01 2.43
N GLY A 136 -10.69 25.76 3.50
CA GLY A 136 -11.52 26.88 3.96
C GLY A 136 -10.78 28.20 4.13
N SER A 137 -9.56 28.33 3.58
CA SER A 137 -8.79 29.59 3.62
C SER A 137 -8.75 30.26 2.27
#